data_92030e32652f8ff8a54597f6bfef562f
#
_entry.id   92030e32652f8ff8a54597f6bfef562f
#
_cell.length_a   1.000
_cell.length_b   1.000
_cell.length_c   1.000
_cell.angle_alpha   90.00
_cell.angle_beta   90.00
_cell.angle_gamma   90.00
#
_symmetry.space_group_name_H-M   'P 1'
#
loop_
_entity.id
_entity.type
_entity.pdbx_description
1 polymer ?
#
loop_
_entity_poly.entity_id
_entity_poly.type
_entity_poly.pdbx_seq_one_letter_code
_entity_poly.pdbx_strand_id
1 'polypeptide(L)'
;SKELGLDVCMYFYNTNGTWSQDPKFNKGEYALNDLPDLNSFDGVVFDCTNTINQDEIHYMVRKLQSVNVPVVSIGYKVDGFYYVGDDNKRLFRKVMDHMYYEHGCKSFVFAGGPPYHYENRMRFEAFKKALSDYGIPLTADKYMFGDFDYQTGVRYMSDWHESKKPLPDVFLCANDNIAAGLCATAEVLGYKVPQDFKVTG
;
A
#
# COMPACT_ATOMS: atom_id res chain seq x y z
N SER A 1 24.83 -7.65 14.92
CA SER A 1 24.87 -6.19 15.04
C SER A 1 26.02 -5.79 15.98
N LYS A 2 26.91 -4.90 15.48
CA LYS A 2 28.13 -4.49 16.25
C LYS A 2 27.78 -3.83 17.58
N GLU A 3 26.68 -3.11 17.68
CA GLU A 3 26.26 -2.41 18.90
C GLU A 3 25.77 -3.35 20.00
N LEU A 4 25.24 -4.51 19.64
CA LEU A 4 24.71 -5.52 20.58
C LEU A 4 25.68 -6.68 20.80
N GLY A 5 26.85 -6.71 20.12
CA GLY A 5 27.80 -7.81 20.18
C GLY A 5 27.23 -9.14 19.67
N LEU A 6 26.24 -9.09 18.77
CA LEU A 6 25.57 -10.26 18.20
C LEU A 6 26.12 -10.55 16.80
N ASP A 7 26.52 -11.81 16.58
CA ASP A 7 26.72 -12.35 15.24
C ASP A 7 25.35 -12.78 14.68
N VAL A 8 24.93 -12.15 13.55
CA VAL A 8 23.63 -12.40 12.93
C VAL A 8 23.85 -13.04 11.57
N CYS A 9 23.25 -14.21 11.37
CA CYS A 9 23.13 -14.85 10.08
C CYS A 9 21.66 -14.75 9.62
N MET A 10 21.41 -14.15 8.44
CA MET A 10 20.07 -13.99 7.91
C MET A 10 19.86 -14.89 6.70
N TYR A 11 18.79 -15.67 6.71
CA TYR A 11 18.32 -16.48 5.60
C TYR A 11 17.09 -15.81 4.98
N PHE A 12 17.16 -15.51 3.69
CA PHE A 12 16.07 -14.86 2.97
C PHE A 12 15.31 -15.88 2.12
N TYR A 13 14.00 -15.96 2.33
CA TYR A 13 13.06 -16.69 1.49
C TYR A 13 12.13 -15.67 0.86
N ASN A 14 12.32 -15.37 -0.42
CA ASN A 14 11.58 -14.34 -1.12
C ASN A 14 10.75 -14.94 -2.25
N THR A 15 9.49 -14.57 -2.33
CA THR A 15 8.56 -15.02 -3.35
C THR A 15 8.02 -13.84 -4.16
N ASN A 16 7.80 -14.03 -5.46
CA ASN A 16 7.18 -13.07 -6.36
C ASN A 16 5.87 -13.60 -6.96
N GLY A 17 5.28 -14.66 -6.36
CA GLY A 17 4.17 -15.42 -6.91
C GLY A 17 2.93 -14.64 -7.35
N THR A 18 2.78 -13.41 -6.85
CA THR A 18 1.63 -12.54 -7.21
C THR A 18 1.76 -11.88 -8.57
N TRP A 19 2.92 -11.93 -9.20
CA TRP A 19 3.19 -11.24 -10.46
C TRP A 19 2.85 -12.07 -11.71
N SER A 20 2.59 -13.37 -11.55
CA SER A 20 2.29 -14.27 -12.66
C SER A 20 0.79 -14.47 -12.82
N GLN A 21 0.34 -14.49 -14.08
CA GLN A 21 -1.00 -14.95 -14.47
C GLN A 21 -1.11 -16.50 -14.42
N ASP A 22 0.01 -17.22 -14.26
CA ASP A 22 0.04 -18.68 -14.14
C ASP A 22 -0.09 -19.12 -12.68
N PRO A 23 -1.23 -19.78 -12.30
CA PRO A 23 -1.42 -20.26 -10.93
C PRO A 23 -0.43 -21.36 -10.52
N LYS A 24 0.10 -22.13 -11.50
CA LYS A 24 1.09 -23.18 -11.20
C LYS A 24 2.44 -22.57 -10.85
N PHE A 25 2.82 -21.50 -11.56
CA PHE A 25 4.01 -20.73 -11.23
C PHE A 25 3.89 -20.15 -9.82
N ASN A 26 2.79 -19.48 -9.51
CA ASN A 26 2.55 -18.89 -8.20
C ASN A 26 2.60 -19.94 -7.08
N LYS A 27 2.01 -21.13 -7.29
CA LYS A 27 2.09 -22.22 -6.34
C LYS A 27 3.53 -22.69 -6.12
N GLY A 28 4.34 -22.75 -7.18
CA GLY A 28 5.77 -23.08 -7.08
C GLY A 28 6.55 -22.05 -6.29
N GLU A 29 6.32 -20.77 -6.54
CA GLU A 29 6.94 -19.66 -5.80
C GLU A 29 6.59 -19.70 -4.31
N TYR A 30 5.31 -19.89 -3.97
CA TYR A 30 4.88 -19.96 -2.57
C TYR A 30 5.39 -21.21 -1.83
N ALA A 31 5.73 -22.29 -2.55
CA ALA A 31 6.34 -23.47 -1.95
C ALA A 31 7.70 -23.18 -1.29
N LEU A 32 8.38 -22.07 -1.65
CA LEU A 32 9.58 -21.61 -0.96
C LEU A 32 9.33 -21.31 0.52
N ASN A 33 8.14 -20.90 0.88
CA ASN A 33 7.74 -20.63 2.25
C ASN A 33 7.67 -21.91 3.13
N ASP A 34 7.65 -23.10 2.50
CA ASP A 34 7.62 -24.37 3.19
C ASP A 34 9.00 -25.03 3.38
N LEU A 35 10.03 -24.48 2.74
CA LEU A 35 11.37 -25.04 2.81
C LEU A 35 12.04 -24.93 4.21
N PRO A 36 11.92 -23.77 4.94
CA PRO A 36 12.62 -23.64 6.20
C PRO A 36 11.93 -24.41 7.32
N ASP A 37 12.74 -25.09 8.14
CA ASP A 37 12.34 -25.48 9.50
C ASP A 37 12.40 -24.24 10.39
N LEU A 38 11.26 -23.58 10.56
CA LEU A 38 11.17 -22.31 11.28
C LEU A 38 11.58 -22.41 12.76
N ASN A 39 11.48 -23.60 13.37
CA ASN A 39 11.91 -23.81 14.76
C ASN A 39 13.43 -23.93 14.93
N SER A 40 14.18 -24.01 13.83
CA SER A 40 15.64 -24.02 13.85
C SER A 40 16.26 -22.63 13.93
N PHE A 41 15.45 -21.56 13.84
CA PHE A 41 15.90 -20.17 13.92
C PHE A 41 15.67 -19.57 15.31
N ASP A 42 16.45 -18.55 15.66
CA ASP A 42 16.26 -17.78 16.90
C ASP A 42 15.08 -16.78 16.80
N GLY A 43 14.61 -16.49 15.60
CA GLY A 43 13.48 -15.63 15.33
C GLY A 43 13.16 -15.53 13.84
N VAL A 44 11.97 -15.05 13.52
CA VAL A 44 11.50 -14.89 12.14
C VAL A 44 11.04 -13.47 11.90
N VAL A 45 11.46 -12.89 10.78
CA VAL A 45 10.90 -11.64 10.24
C VAL A 45 9.99 -11.99 9.08
N PHE A 46 8.70 -11.70 9.21
CA PHE A 46 7.68 -11.93 8.19
C PHE A 46 7.32 -10.60 7.52
N ASP A 47 7.87 -10.37 6.33
CA ASP A 47 7.58 -9.18 5.52
C ASP A 47 6.41 -9.46 4.57
N CYS A 48 5.29 -8.79 4.81
CA CYS A 48 4.05 -8.91 4.00
C CYS A 48 3.86 -7.74 3.05
N THR A 49 4.80 -6.81 2.96
CA THR A 49 4.60 -5.56 2.20
C THR A 49 4.38 -5.80 0.71
N ASN A 50 5.00 -6.86 0.17
CA ASN A 50 4.91 -7.22 -1.25
C ASN A 50 3.99 -8.41 -1.53
N THR A 51 3.37 -9.01 -0.51
CA THR A 51 2.46 -10.14 -0.71
C THR A 51 1.04 -9.65 -0.94
N ILE A 52 0.54 -9.81 -2.16
CA ILE A 52 -0.81 -9.39 -2.55
C ILE A 52 -1.84 -10.48 -2.25
N ASN A 53 -1.45 -11.76 -2.33
CA ASN A 53 -2.35 -12.89 -2.12
C ASN A 53 -2.71 -13.05 -0.64
N GLN A 54 -3.98 -12.80 -0.30
CA GLN A 54 -4.47 -12.88 1.09
C GLN A 54 -4.48 -14.32 1.63
N ASP A 55 -4.72 -15.32 0.79
CA ASP A 55 -4.73 -16.73 1.22
C ASP A 55 -3.32 -17.16 1.63
N GLU A 56 -2.30 -16.69 0.92
CA GLU A 56 -0.90 -16.94 1.27
C GLU A 56 -0.49 -16.23 2.58
N ILE A 57 -0.90 -14.98 2.77
CA ILE A 57 -0.69 -14.28 4.04
C ILE A 57 -1.33 -15.06 5.18
N HIS A 58 -2.58 -15.49 5.03
CA HIS A 58 -3.28 -16.25 6.06
C HIS A 58 -2.63 -17.63 6.31
N TYR A 59 -2.14 -18.28 5.26
CA TYR A 59 -1.40 -19.54 5.38
C TYR A 59 -0.12 -19.34 6.21
N MET A 60 0.69 -18.34 5.84
CA MET A 60 1.94 -18.03 6.55
C MET A 60 1.69 -17.59 7.99
N VAL A 61 0.67 -16.79 8.23
CA VAL A 61 0.29 -16.39 9.60
C VAL A 61 0.00 -17.62 10.47
N ARG A 62 -0.83 -18.56 9.99
CA ARG A 62 -1.12 -19.81 10.75
C ARG A 62 0.14 -20.63 10.99
N LYS A 63 1.01 -20.76 9.99
CA LYS A 63 2.30 -21.48 10.12
C LYS A 63 3.18 -20.83 11.16
N LEU A 64 3.33 -19.51 11.13
CA LEU A 64 4.16 -18.74 12.07
C LEU A 64 3.57 -18.70 13.47
N GLN A 65 2.26 -18.78 13.64
CA GLN A 65 1.63 -18.92 14.96
C GLN A 65 1.85 -20.29 15.61
N SER A 66 2.25 -21.29 14.84
CA SER A 66 2.52 -22.65 15.34
C SER A 66 3.98 -22.86 15.78
N VAL A 67 4.88 -21.89 15.55
CA VAL A 67 6.28 -22.02 15.95
C VAL A 67 6.53 -21.41 17.34
N ASN A 68 7.57 -21.89 18.02
CA ASN A 68 7.95 -21.43 19.37
C ASN A 68 9.07 -20.36 19.37
N VAL A 69 9.24 -19.65 18.27
CA VAL A 69 10.24 -18.59 18.13
C VAL A 69 9.57 -17.23 18.00
N PRO A 70 10.21 -16.13 18.44
CA PRO A 70 9.65 -14.80 18.27
C PRO A 70 9.49 -14.46 16.79
N VAL A 71 8.34 -13.89 16.44
CA VAL A 71 8.03 -13.44 15.08
C VAL A 71 7.82 -11.94 15.07
N VAL A 72 8.45 -11.27 14.13
CA VAL A 72 8.23 -9.85 13.81
C VAL A 72 7.54 -9.75 12.46
N SER A 73 6.37 -9.12 12.40
CA SER A 73 5.71 -8.83 11.13
C SER A 73 6.01 -7.40 10.66
N ILE A 74 6.20 -7.24 9.34
CA ILE A 74 6.39 -5.95 8.68
C ILE A 74 5.22 -5.72 7.70
N GLY A 75 4.66 -4.51 7.73
CA GLY A 75 3.60 -4.08 6.81
C GLY A 75 2.20 -4.64 7.10
N TYR A 76 2.07 -5.67 7.94
CA TYR A 76 0.80 -6.28 8.34
C TYR A 76 0.80 -6.60 9.83
N LYS A 77 -0.13 -5.99 10.58
CA LYS A 77 -0.22 -6.25 12.02
C LYS A 77 -0.95 -7.57 12.28
N VAL A 78 -0.28 -8.50 12.93
CA VAL A 78 -0.80 -9.81 13.32
C VAL A 78 -0.83 -9.91 14.84
N ASP A 79 -1.95 -10.39 15.39
CA ASP A 79 -2.06 -10.63 16.83
C ASP A 79 -1.09 -11.73 17.28
N GLY A 80 -0.34 -11.44 18.35
CA GLY A 80 0.67 -12.34 18.90
C GLY A 80 2.08 -12.18 18.29
N PHE A 81 2.24 -11.36 17.24
CA PHE A 81 3.55 -11.01 16.69
C PHE A 81 4.02 -9.64 17.14
N TYR A 82 5.32 -9.44 17.22
CA TYR A 82 5.87 -8.08 17.25
C TYR A 82 5.60 -7.44 15.89
N TYR A 83 5.38 -6.13 15.88
CA TYR A 83 5.03 -5.41 14.63
C TYR A 83 5.98 -4.23 14.40
N VAL A 84 6.45 -4.13 13.17
CA VAL A 84 7.18 -2.95 12.67
C VAL A 84 6.47 -2.46 11.42
N GLY A 85 6.12 -1.18 11.41
CA GLY A 85 5.47 -0.56 10.25
C GLY A 85 5.10 0.89 10.52
N ASP A 86 4.66 1.56 9.48
CA ASP A 86 4.26 2.96 9.53
C ASP A 86 2.86 3.12 10.12
N ASP A 87 2.66 4.21 10.85
CA ASP A 87 1.33 4.67 11.22
C ASP A 87 0.66 5.36 10.01
N ASN A 88 0.27 4.54 9.04
CA ASN A 88 -0.34 4.98 7.79
C ASN A 88 -1.54 5.91 8.02
N LYS A 89 -2.34 5.66 9.05
CA LYS A 89 -3.50 6.53 9.36
C LYS A 89 -3.06 7.92 9.76
N ARG A 90 -2.11 8.01 10.67
CA ARG A 90 -1.61 9.29 11.16
C ARG A 90 -0.85 10.06 10.08
N LEU A 91 0.01 9.37 9.33
CA LEU A 91 0.81 9.99 8.28
C LEU A 91 -0.07 10.49 7.13
N PHE A 92 -0.99 9.65 6.65
CA PHE A 92 -1.91 10.05 5.57
C PHE A 92 -2.84 11.18 6.00
N ARG A 93 -3.31 11.16 7.26
CA ARG A 93 -4.09 12.27 7.82
C ARG A 93 -3.31 13.59 7.80
N LYS A 94 -2.02 13.58 8.15
CA LYS A 94 -1.18 14.79 8.09
C LYS A 94 -1.07 15.36 6.67
N VAL A 95 -0.94 14.49 5.65
CA VAL A 95 -0.93 14.92 4.24
C VAL A 95 -2.26 15.60 3.90
N MET A 96 -3.38 15.01 4.28
CA MET A 96 -4.71 15.59 4.02
C MET A 96 -4.91 16.92 4.74
N ASP A 97 -4.53 17.00 6.02
CA ASP A 97 -4.61 18.25 6.78
C ASP A 97 -3.76 19.35 6.13
N HIS A 98 -2.56 19.02 5.66
CA HIS A 98 -1.70 19.96 4.94
C HIS A 98 -2.36 20.45 3.64
N MET A 99 -2.92 19.55 2.83
CA MET A 99 -3.62 19.95 1.61
C MET A 99 -4.84 20.81 1.89
N TYR A 100 -5.60 20.49 2.95
CA TYR A 100 -6.81 21.22 3.30
C TYR A 100 -6.52 22.60 3.91
N TYR A 101 -5.63 22.67 4.91
CA TYR A 101 -5.40 23.91 5.67
C TYR A 101 -4.36 24.84 5.05
N GLU A 102 -3.26 24.27 4.51
CA GLU A 102 -2.16 25.09 3.96
C GLU A 102 -2.36 25.41 2.48
N HIS A 103 -2.88 24.43 1.71
CA HIS A 103 -3.11 24.62 0.26
C HIS A 103 -4.56 24.97 -0.08
N GLY A 104 -5.47 24.98 0.87
CA GLY A 104 -6.85 25.38 0.67
C GLY A 104 -7.68 24.41 -0.19
N CYS A 105 -7.21 23.19 -0.43
CA CYS A 105 -7.92 22.18 -1.23
C CYS A 105 -9.27 21.84 -0.60
N LYS A 106 -10.32 21.75 -1.42
CA LYS A 106 -11.69 21.43 -1.01
C LYS A 106 -12.25 20.19 -1.73
N SER A 107 -11.65 19.80 -2.83
CA SER A 107 -12.02 18.61 -3.59
C SER A 107 -10.84 17.61 -3.63
N PHE A 108 -11.11 16.40 -3.19
CA PHE A 108 -10.10 15.36 -2.95
C PHE A 108 -10.52 14.07 -3.66
N VAL A 109 -9.58 13.41 -4.31
CA VAL A 109 -9.75 12.07 -4.86
C VAL A 109 -8.66 11.16 -4.33
N PHE A 110 -9.04 10.01 -3.79
CA PHE A 110 -8.13 8.96 -3.36
C PHE A 110 -7.83 8.03 -4.54
N ALA A 111 -6.59 8.01 -4.99
CA ALA A 111 -6.08 7.11 -6.02
C ALA A 111 -5.39 5.92 -5.34
N GLY A 112 -6.19 4.90 -4.99
CA GLY A 112 -5.80 3.78 -4.16
C GLY A 112 -5.16 2.62 -4.91
N GLY A 113 -4.47 1.77 -4.17
CA GLY A 113 -4.03 0.44 -4.57
C GLY A 113 -5.10 -0.62 -4.32
N PRO A 114 -4.73 -1.92 -4.18
CA PRO A 114 -5.67 -3.00 -3.96
C PRO A 114 -6.52 -2.79 -2.70
N PRO A 115 -7.85 -2.89 -2.78
CA PRO A 115 -8.75 -2.54 -1.68
C PRO A 115 -8.59 -3.47 -0.46
N TYR A 116 -8.10 -4.69 -0.67
CA TYR A 116 -7.84 -5.67 0.39
C TYR A 116 -6.47 -5.49 1.07
N HIS A 117 -5.55 -4.73 0.47
CA HIS A 117 -4.22 -4.51 1.03
C HIS A 117 -4.29 -3.72 2.33
N TYR A 118 -3.59 -4.19 3.38
CA TYR A 118 -3.69 -3.61 4.72
C TYR A 118 -3.37 -2.11 4.75
N GLU A 119 -2.21 -1.71 4.19
CA GLU A 119 -1.80 -0.31 4.19
C GLU A 119 -2.75 0.59 3.38
N ASN A 120 -3.20 0.10 2.21
CA ASN A 120 -4.18 0.83 1.39
C ASN A 120 -5.47 1.08 2.17
N ARG A 121 -5.96 0.06 2.91
CA ARG A 121 -7.13 0.20 3.77
C ARG A 121 -6.92 1.24 4.86
N MET A 122 -5.73 1.24 5.52
CA MET A 122 -5.44 2.21 6.57
C MET A 122 -5.41 3.65 6.03
N ARG A 123 -4.82 3.86 4.83
CA ARG A 123 -4.81 5.15 4.13
C ARG A 123 -6.23 5.58 3.74
N PHE A 124 -7.03 4.67 3.18
CA PHE A 124 -8.41 4.95 2.82
C PHE A 124 -9.31 5.24 4.03
N GLU A 125 -9.14 4.55 5.16
CA GLU A 125 -9.85 4.88 6.41
C GLU A 125 -9.49 6.29 6.90
N ALA A 126 -8.22 6.68 6.84
CA ALA A 126 -7.78 8.03 7.15
C ALA A 126 -8.41 9.07 6.21
N PHE A 127 -8.47 8.78 4.90
CA PHE A 127 -9.14 9.59 3.90
C PHE A 127 -10.61 9.84 4.25
N LYS A 128 -11.36 8.76 4.48
CA LYS A 128 -12.78 8.86 4.86
C LYS A 128 -12.99 9.71 6.11
N LYS A 129 -12.18 9.44 7.14
CA LYS A 129 -12.27 10.18 8.40
C LYS A 129 -11.97 11.67 8.22
N ALA A 130 -10.94 12.00 7.43
CA ALA A 130 -10.58 13.39 7.16
C ALA A 130 -11.68 14.11 6.38
N LEU A 131 -12.24 13.52 5.33
CA LEU A 131 -13.37 14.11 4.61
C LEU A 131 -14.55 14.39 5.54
N SER A 132 -14.90 13.44 6.42
CA SER A 132 -15.95 13.63 7.41
C SER A 132 -15.66 14.81 8.35
N ASP A 133 -14.43 14.95 8.83
CA ASP A 133 -14.01 16.04 9.71
C ASP A 133 -14.03 17.40 9.00
N TYR A 134 -13.79 17.44 7.70
CA TYR A 134 -13.88 18.66 6.88
C TYR A 134 -15.31 18.98 6.43
N GLY A 135 -16.29 18.13 6.74
CA GLY A 135 -17.66 18.28 6.27
C GLY A 135 -17.84 18.00 4.77
N ILE A 136 -16.93 17.27 4.16
CA ILE A 136 -16.96 16.90 2.73
C ILE A 136 -17.59 15.51 2.60
N PRO A 137 -18.70 15.34 1.88
CA PRO A 137 -19.33 14.05 1.73
C PRO A 137 -18.47 13.10 0.90
N LEU A 138 -18.38 11.84 1.32
CA LEU A 138 -17.75 10.78 0.52
C LEU A 138 -18.74 10.29 -0.54
N THR A 139 -18.38 10.44 -1.80
CA THR A 139 -19.15 9.98 -2.96
C THR A 139 -18.30 9.01 -3.80
N ALA A 140 -18.92 8.19 -4.63
CA ALA A 140 -18.23 7.13 -5.37
C ALA A 140 -17.19 7.65 -6.38
N ASP A 141 -17.27 8.91 -6.77
CA ASP A 141 -16.31 9.58 -7.65
C ASP A 141 -15.05 10.08 -6.93
N LYS A 142 -14.99 9.98 -5.59
CA LYS A 142 -13.86 10.46 -4.78
C LYS A 142 -12.82 9.40 -4.47
N TYR A 143 -12.96 8.19 -4.99
CA TYR A 143 -11.96 7.15 -4.81
C TYR A 143 -11.93 6.18 -5.97
N MET A 144 -10.75 5.65 -6.23
CA MET A 144 -10.47 4.62 -7.23
C MET A 144 -9.58 3.55 -6.60
N PHE A 145 -9.76 2.29 -7.00
CA PHE A 145 -8.93 1.18 -6.54
C PHE A 145 -8.34 0.41 -7.72
N GLY A 146 -7.08 0.04 -7.61
CA GLY A 146 -6.32 -0.72 -8.61
C GLY A 146 -5.13 -1.42 -7.96
N ASP A 147 -4.03 -1.51 -8.68
CA ASP A 147 -2.77 -2.06 -8.18
C ASP A 147 -1.81 -0.96 -7.72
N PHE A 148 -0.70 -1.35 -7.07
CA PHE A 148 0.32 -0.39 -6.60
C PHE A 148 1.37 -0.07 -7.67
N ASP A 149 1.00 -0.07 -8.93
CA ASP A 149 1.90 0.09 -10.05
C ASP A 149 1.67 1.42 -10.82
N TYR A 150 2.64 1.73 -11.66
CA TYR A 150 2.64 2.90 -12.53
C TYR A 150 1.44 2.89 -13.50
N GLN A 151 1.09 1.71 -14.05
CA GLN A 151 0.00 1.58 -15.03
C GLN A 151 -1.37 1.90 -14.41
N THR A 152 -1.54 1.64 -13.13
CA THR A 152 -2.73 2.05 -12.38
C THR A 152 -2.87 3.57 -12.38
N GLY A 153 -1.79 4.31 -12.15
CA GLY A 153 -1.79 5.77 -12.23
C GLY A 153 -2.12 6.29 -13.64
N VAL A 154 -1.54 5.67 -14.67
CA VAL A 154 -1.85 5.97 -16.08
C VAL A 154 -3.34 5.80 -16.35
N ARG A 155 -3.92 4.65 -15.96
CA ARG A 155 -5.33 4.37 -16.15
C ARG A 155 -6.21 5.37 -15.40
N TYR A 156 -5.91 5.69 -14.16
CA TYR A 156 -6.71 6.63 -13.36
C TYR A 156 -6.81 8.00 -14.00
N MET A 157 -5.70 8.54 -14.52
CA MET A 157 -5.73 9.84 -15.17
C MET A 157 -6.43 9.80 -16.52
N SER A 158 -6.25 8.72 -17.30
CA SER A 158 -6.94 8.52 -18.58
C SER A 158 -8.46 8.43 -18.38
N ASP A 159 -8.91 7.57 -17.46
CA ASP A 159 -10.35 7.40 -17.15
C ASP A 159 -10.97 8.70 -16.62
N TRP A 160 -10.20 9.45 -15.80
CA TRP A 160 -10.66 10.75 -15.29
C TRP A 160 -10.87 11.75 -16.43
N HIS A 161 -9.90 11.86 -17.33
CA HIS A 161 -9.97 12.73 -18.51
C HIS A 161 -11.15 12.36 -19.42
N GLU A 162 -11.33 11.07 -19.72
CA GLU A 162 -12.42 10.57 -20.56
C GLU A 162 -13.80 10.81 -19.93
N SER A 163 -13.88 10.75 -18.60
CA SER A 163 -15.14 11.00 -17.88
C SER A 163 -15.63 12.44 -17.96
N LYS A 164 -14.78 13.37 -18.40
CA LYS A 164 -15.06 14.83 -18.49
C LYS A 164 -15.53 15.45 -17.17
N LYS A 165 -15.23 14.81 -16.05
CA LYS A 165 -15.50 15.38 -14.73
C LYS A 165 -14.57 16.56 -14.46
N PRO A 166 -14.99 17.53 -13.64
CA PRO A 166 -14.10 18.59 -13.20
C PRO A 166 -12.91 17.99 -12.45
N LEU A 167 -11.72 18.60 -12.63
CA LEU A 167 -10.54 18.18 -11.90
C LEU A 167 -10.74 18.41 -10.39
N PRO A 168 -10.26 17.49 -9.54
CA PRO A 168 -10.17 17.75 -8.12
C PRO A 168 -9.03 18.74 -7.83
N ASP A 169 -9.02 19.34 -6.65
CA ASP A 169 -7.88 20.16 -6.22
C ASP A 169 -6.64 19.28 -5.99
N VAL A 170 -6.85 18.02 -5.56
CA VAL A 170 -5.76 17.08 -5.31
C VAL A 170 -6.14 15.62 -5.51
N PHE A 171 -5.27 14.87 -6.18
CA PHE A 171 -5.23 13.42 -6.15
C PHE A 171 -4.26 12.95 -5.05
N LEU A 172 -4.78 12.18 -4.10
CA LEU A 172 -4.03 11.56 -3.02
C LEU A 172 -3.74 10.11 -3.41
N CYS A 173 -2.54 9.86 -3.91
CA CYS A 173 -2.15 8.54 -4.35
C CYS A 173 -1.71 7.67 -3.17
N ALA A 174 -2.00 6.37 -3.26
CA ALA A 174 -1.63 5.45 -2.21
C ALA A 174 -0.12 5.15 -2.19
N ASN A 175 0.59 5.40 -3.29
CA ASN A 175 2.05 5.33 -3.36
C ASN A 175 2.60 6.17 -4.53
N ASP A 176 3.94 6.30 -4.57
CA ASP A 176 4.66 7.09 -5.57
C ASP A 176 4.54 6.54 -6.99
N ASN A 177 4.40 5.22 -7.18
CA ASN A 177 4.24 4.64 -8.51
C ASN A 177 2.92 5.09 -9.16
N ILE A 178 1.82 5.06 -8.41
CA ILE A 178 0.52 5.57 -8.87
C ILE A 178 0.64 7.07 -9.17
N ALA A 179 1.27 7.85 -8.27
CA ALA A 179 1.47 9.27 -8.46
C ALA A 179 2.28 9.59 -9.73
N ALA A 180 3.37 8.86 -9.96
CA ALA A 180 4.21 9.02 -11.13
C ALA A 180 3.46 8.73 -12.44
N GLY A 181 2.69 7.62 -12.48
CA GLY A 181 1.88 7.27 -13.66
C GLY A 181 0.79 8.32 -13.94
N LEU A 182 0.14 8.81 -12.88
CA LEU A 182 -0.88 9.84 -12.96
C LEU A 182 -0.29 11.17 -13.48
N CYS A 183 0.84 11.63 -12.93
CA CYS A 183 1.51 12.86 -13.36
C CYS A 183 1.99 12.79 -14.81
N ALA A 184 2.62 11.68 -15.22
CA ALA A 184 3.10 11.52 -16.58
C ALA A 184 1.96 11.52 -17.61
N THR A 185 0.84 10.88 -17.28
CA THR A 185 -0.35 10.89 -18.14
C THR A 185 -1.00 12.28 -18.18
N ALA A 186 -1.07 12.98 -17.05
CA ALA A 186 -1.56 14.34 -16.99
C ALA A 186 -0.79 15.27 -17.94
N GLU A 187 0.54 15.17 -17.94
CA GLU A 187 1.40 15.96 -18.84
C GLU A 187 1.11 15.66 -20.31
N VAL A 188 0.98 14.38 -20.70
CA VAL A 188 0.63 13.97 -22.07
C VAL A 188 -0.74 14.51 -22.49
N LEU A 189 -1.70 14.59 -21.57
CA LEU A 189 -3.03 15.12 -21.80
C LEU A 189 -3.10 16.67 -21.77
N GLY A 190 -1.96 17.34 -21.51
CA GLY A 190 -1.83 18.79 -21.52
C GLY A 190 -2.17 19.47 -20.19
N TYR A 191 -2.35 18.72 -19.12
CA TYR A 191 -2.51 19.27 -17.76
C TYR A 191 -1.17 19.65 -17.13
N LYS A 192 -1.20 20.62 -16.24
CA LYS A 192 -0.03 21.10 -15.50
C LYS A 192 -0.18 20.78 -14.02
N VAL A 193 0.73 19.96 -13.50
CA VAL A 193 0.83 19.69 -12.06
C VAL A 193 1.98 20.55 -11.49
N PRO A 194 1.79 21.31 -10.44
CA PRO A 194 0.60 21.39 -9.57
C PRO A 194 -0.41 22.50 -9.91
N GLN A 195 -0.34 23.14 -11.08
CA GLN A 195 -1.14 24.34 -11.40
C GLN A 195 -2.62 24.03 -11.59
N ASP A 196 -2.96 22.98 -12.35
CA ASP A 196 -4.35 22.60 -12.63
C ASP A 196 -4.92 21.74 -11.49
N PHE A 197 -4.11 20.91 -10.89
CA PHE A 197 -4.38 20.11 -9.69
C PHE A 197 -3.09 19.65 -9.03
N LYS A 198 -3.18 19.20 -7.78
CA LYS A 198 -2.03 18.68 -7.02
C LYS A 198 -2.04 17.16 -6.98
N VAL A 199 -0.86 16.57 -6.77
CA VAL A 199 -0.70 15.12 -6.60
C VAL A 199 0.21 14.88 -5.39
N THR A 200 -0.12 13.86 -4.58
CA THR A 200 0.75 13.34 -3.53
C THR A 200 0.95 11.84 -3.72
N GLY A 201 2.10 11.30 -3.31
CA GLY A 201 2.41 9.88 -3.29
C GLY A 201 2.50 9.35 -1.87
#